data_5a5a62cd1c84d2d2d2b95ae68c8da4e5
#
_entry.id   5a5a62cd1c84d2d2d2b95ae68c8da4e5
#
_cell.length_a   1.000
_cell.length_b   1.000
_cell.length_c   1.000
_cell.angle_alpha   90.00
_cell.angle_beta   90.00
_cell.angle_gamma   90.00
#
_symmetry.space_group_name_H-M   'P 1'
#
loop_
_entity.id
_entity.type
_entity.pdbx_description
1 polymer ?
#
loop_
_entity_poly.entity_id
_entity_poly.type
_entity_poly.pdbx_seq_one_letter_code
_entity_poly.pdbx_strand_id
1 'polypeptide(L)'
;MQRVLIADDEHKVGLLIKRLIEWEPLELECVGLVRDGETAYERIVEEKPDIVITDIRMPGMSGLELIEKVTGMGLRPHFIVISGYKYFEYAQQAIKYGVEDYLLKPVDETELNEILRKICETERVRQRERGRLDEAEKKLNDSKYVLHREFLNSIVSMEDADLEEANKNYGLSFGQGLFQAFEIKVDRDISRERNEKQLKLILKKLEKLVEQEFEGLVRDTVAAVRKNGAVMTVLNYDAPEKREVEAALDRVFRKCSEYIEGFEHYEMTMGVSGIQT
;
A
#
# COMPACT_ATOMS: atom_id res chain seq x y z
N MET A 1 7.95 -7.14 -15.30
CA MET A 1 8.35 -8.54 -15.62
C MET A 1 8.00 -9.39 -14.43
N GLN A 2 7.37 -10.55 -14.65
CA GLN A 2 7.07 -11.50 -13.58
C GLN A 2 8.22 -12.49 -13.42
N ARG A 3 8.49 -12.88 -12.18
CA ARG A 3 9.66 -13.66 -11.78
C ARG A 3 9.30 -15.14 -11.67
N VAL A 4 10.00 -15.99 -12.39
CA VAL A 4 9.76 -17.44 -12.47
C VAL A 4 10.91 -18.21 -11.83
N LEU A 5 10.61 -19.06 -10.84
CA LEU A 5 11.53 -20.05 -10.27
C LEU A 5 11.19 -21.44 -10.84
N ILE A 6 12.20 -22.18 -11.26
CA ILE A 6 12.05 -23.56 -11.74
C ILE A 6 12.76 -24.50 -10.76
N ALA A 7 12.06 -25.53 -10.30
CA ALA A 7 12.56 -26.54 -9.37
C ALA A 7 12.35 -27.95 -9.96
N ASP A 8 13.42 -28.64 -10.32
CA ASP A 8 13.39 -29.98 -10.89
C ASP A 8 14.72 -30.69 -10.58
N ASP A 9 14.68 -31.90 -9.99
CA ASP A 9 15.87 -32.63 -9.59
C ASP A 9 16.69 -33.09 -10.82
N GLU A 10 16.04 -33.28 -11.95
CA GLU A 10 16.66 -33.56 -13.23
C GLU A 10 17.10 -32.27 -13.93
N HIS A 11 18.36 -31.87 -13.75
CA HIS A 11 18.89 -30.61 -14.32
C HIS A 11 18.58 -30.42 -15.82
N LYS A 12 18.62 -31.55 -16.61
CA LYS A 12 18.32 -31.49 -18.04
C LYS A 12 16.85 -31.11 -18.31
N VAL A 13 15.94 -31.59 -17.46
CA VAL A 13 14.50 -31.28 -17.55
C VAL A 13 14.27 -29.83 -17.19
N GLY A 14 14.84 -29.34 -16.09
CA GLY A 14 14.76 -27.94 -15.73
C GLY A 14 15.32 -27.00 -16.80
N LEU A 15 16.43 -27.35 -17.45
CA LEU A 15 16.97 -26.61 -18.60
C LEU A 15 16.05 -26.68 -19.83
N LEU A 16 15.38 -27.80 -20.07
CA LEU A 16 14.40 -27.92 -21.14
C LEU A 16 13.20 -27.00 -20.86
N ILE A 17 12.62 -27.08 -19.66
CA ILE A 17 11.51 -26.20 -19.26
C ILE A 17 11.90 -24.74 -19.49
N LYS A 18 13.09 -24.34 -19.03
CA LYS A 18 13.59 -22.99 -19.24
C LYS A 18 13.70 -22.60 -20.72
N ARG A 19 13.97 -23.54 -21.64
CA ARG A 19 14.04 -23.26 -23.08
C ARG A 19 12.66 -23.20 -23.75
N LEU A 20 11.67 -23.92 -23.24
CA LEU A 20 10.32 -23.96 -23.77
C LEU A 20 9.53 -22.69 -23.47
N ILE A 21 9.90 -21.92 -22.44
CA ILE A 21 9.18 -20.72 -22.03
C ILE A 21 9.48 -19.56 -22.98
N GLU A 22 8.42 -18.87 -23.41
CA GLU A 22 8.45 -17.63 -24.21
C GLU A 22 8.72 -16.42 -23.31
N TRP A 23 9.96 -16.24 -22.84
CA TRP A 23 10.33 -15.23 -21.84
C TRP A 23 9.98 -13.80 -22.24
N GLU A 24 10.45 -13.36 -23.39
CA GLU A 24 10.27 -11.98 -23.85
C GLU A 24 8.79 -11.66 -24.19
N PRO A 25 8.06 -12.50 -24.94
CA PRO A 25 6.64 -12.24 -25.26
C PRO A 25 5.73 -12.18 -24.05
N LEU A 26 6.05 -12.96 -22.98
CA LEU A 26 5.27 -13.01 -21.75
C LEU A 26 5.77 -12.04 -20.67
N GLU A 27 6.85 -11.31 -20.92
CA GLU A 27 7.52 -10.42 -19.95
C GLU A 27 7.92 -11.17 -18.66
N LEU A 28 8.46 -12.37 -18.81
CA LEU A 28 8.91 -13.23 -17.73
C LEU A 28 10.42 -13.13 -17.53
N GLU A 29 10.87 -13.37 -16.29
CA GLU A 29 12.27 -13.44 -15.91
C GLU A 29 12.55 -14.70 -15.09
N CYS A 30 13.55 -15.51 -15.50
CA CYS A 30 13.98 -16.64 -14.73
C CYS A 30 14.90 -16.22 -13.57
N VAL A 31 14.40 -16.30 -12.35
CA VAL A 31 15.18 -15.94 -11.15
C VAL A 31 16.01 -17.11 -10.62
N GLY A 32 15.69 -18.34 -11.00
CA GLY A 32 16.50 -19.50 -10.58
C GLY A 32 16.08 -20.80 -11.22
N LEU A 33 17.03 -21.74 -11.21
CA LEU A 33 16.83 -23.14 -11.50
C LEU A 33 17.47 -23.94 -10.36
N VAL A 34 16.66 -24.62 -9.56
CA VAL A 34 17.09 -25.38 -8.38
C VAL A 34 16.75 -26.86 -8.52
N ARG A 35 17.39 -27.72 -7.73
CA ARG A 35 17.32 -29.19 -7.92
C ARG A 35 16.70 -29.94 -6.75
N ASP A 36 16.29 -29.27 -5.73
CA ASP A 36 15.70 -29.84 -4.53
C ASP A 36 14.68 -28.89 -3.92
N GLY A 37 13.78 -29.44 -3.12
CA GLY A 37 12.68 -28.67 -2.53
C GLY A 37 13.11 -27.75 -1.41
N GLU A 38 14.22 -28.05 -0.71
CA GLU A 38 14.70 -27.18 0.37
C GLU A 38 15.30 -25.90 -0.19
N THR A 39 16.17 -26.00 -1.19
CA THR A 39 16.71 -24.85 -1.91
C THR A 39 15.59 -24.06 -2.61
N ALA A 40 14.57 -24.76 -3.18
CA ALA A 40 13.42 -24.09 -3.77
C ALA A 40 12.66 -23.26 -2.73
N TYR A 41 12.43 -23.82 -1.55
CA TYR A 41 11.77 -23.12 -0.45
C TYR A 41 12.53 -21.86 -0.01
N GLU A 42 13.85 -21.98 0.23
CA GLU A 42 14.68 -20.84 0.62
C GLU A 42 14.62 -19.72 -0.41
N ARG A 43 14.75 -20.07 -1.69
CA ARG A 43 14.67 -19.10 -2.79
C ARG A 43 13.29 -18.44 -2.91
N ILE A 44 12.20 -19.18 -2.69
CA ILE A 44 10.85 -18.62 -2.68
C ILE A 44 10.69 -17.59 -1.56
N VAL A 45 11.20 -17.86 -0.36
CA VAL A 45 11.10 -16.96 0.78
C VAL A 45 11.92 -15.68 0.57
N GLU A 46 13.15 -15.83 0.04
CA GLU A 46 14.06 -14.70 -0.18
C GLU A 46 13.66 -13.85 -1.38
N GLU A 47 13.39 -14.48 -2.52
CA GLU A 47 13.19 -13.78 -3.78
C GLU A 47 11.74 -13.49 -4.11
N LYS A 48 10.80 -14.17 -3.45
CA LYS A 48 9.35 -14.00 -3.65
C LYS A 48 8.96 -14.02 -5.14
N PRO A 49 9.24 -15.12 -5.87
CA PRO A 49 8.87 -15.24 -7.27
C PRO A 49 7.34 -15.18 -7.43
N ASP A 50 6.89 -14.70 -8.59
CA ASP A 50 5.47 -14.65 -8.92
C ASP A 50 4.95 -16.02 -9.37
N ILE A 51 5.80 -16.79 -10.04
CA ILE A 51 5.47 -18.12 -10.58
C ILE A 51 6.53 -19.11 -10.13
N VAL A 52 6.10 -20.29 -9.70
CA VAL A 52 6.96 -21.42 -9.35
C VAL A 52 6.55 -22.64 -10.19
N ILE A 53 7.47 -23.13 -11.00
CA ILE A 53 7.32 -24.38 -11.75
C ILE A 53 8.09 -25.44 -10.98
N THR A 54 7.42 -26.48 -10.50
CA THR A 54 8.06 -27.50 -9.65
C THR A 54 7.76 -28.92 -10.08
N ASP A 55 8.78 -29.79 -10.06
CA ASP A 55 8.53 -31.23 -10.07
C ASP A 55 7.92 -31.67 -8.73
N ILE A 56 7.20 -32.79 -8.76
CA ILE A 56 6.64 -33.40 -7.55
C ILE A 56 7.76 -34.11 -6.76
N ARG A 57 8.63 -34.85 -7.43
CA ARG A 57 9.64 -35.68 -6.76
C ARG A 57 10.98 -34.97 -6.78
N MET A 58 11.33 -34.41 -5.65
CA MET A 58 12.65 -33.80 -5.45
C MET A 58 13.28 -34.30 -4.14
N PRO A 59 14.62 -34.33 -4.05
CA PRO A 59 15.31 -34.65 -2.81
C PRO A 59 14.96 -33.70 -1.69
N GLY A 60 14.99 -34.18 -0.45
CA GLY A 60 14.72 -33.40 0.77
C GLY A 60 13.26 -33.11 0.97
N MET A 61 12.65 -32.31 0.10
CA MET A 61 11.26 -31.90 0.15
C MET A 61 10.60 -32.07 -1.22
N SER A 62 9.46 -32.73 -1.26
CA SER A 62 8.68 -32.90 -2.50
C SER A 62 8.04 -31.57 -2.93
N GLY A 63 7.67 -31.45 -4.22
CA GLY A 63 6.97 -30.25 -4.72
C GLY A 63 5.64 -29.99 -4.01
N LEU A 64 4.91 -31.03 -3.61
CA LEU A 64 3.66 -30.87 -2.87
C LEU A 64 3.89 -30.37 -1.44
N GLU A 65 4.89 -30.89 -0.74
CA GLU A 65 5.30 -30.38 0.59
C GLU A 65 5.81 -28.95 0.50
N LEU A 66 6.54 -28.61 -0.58
CA LEU A 66 6.97 -27.23 -0.87
C LEU A 66 5.77 -26.29 -0.98
N ILE A 67 4.75 -26.65 -1.78
CA ILE A 67 3.53 -25.86 -1.96
C ILE A 67 2.80 -25.67 -0.63
N GLU A 68 2.61 -26.76 0.13
CA GLU A 68 1.95 -26.70 1.43
C GLU A 68 2.67 -25.76 2.39
N LYS A 69 4.00 -25.89 2.50
CA LYS A 69 4.82 -25.07 3.39
C LYS A 69 4.81 -23.59 3.01
N VAL A 70 4.96 -23.28 1.72
CA VAL A 70 4.94 -21.90 1.20
C VAL A 70 3.57 -21.25 1.41
N THR A 71 2.50 -21.98 1.09
CA THR A 71 1.13 -21.46 1.28
C THR A 71 0.77 -21.31 2.76
N GLY A 72 1.28 -22.19 3.63
CA GLY A 72 1.13 -22.09 5.08
C GLY A 72 1.75 -20.81 5.68
N MET A 73 2.77 -20.23 5.05
CA MET A 73 3.38 -18.96 5.43
C MET A 73 2.61 -17.73 4.91
N GLY A 74 1.53 -17.92 4.17
CA GLY A 74 0.77 -16.82 3.57
C GLY A 74 1.33 -16.32 2.23
N LEU A 75 2.40 -16.91 1.71
CA LEU A 75 2.89 -16.63 0.36
C LEU A 75 1.98 -17.30 -0.67
N ARG A 76 1.76 -16.67 -1.80
CA ARG A 76 0.83 -17.14 -2.84
C ARG A 76 1.41 -16.96 -4.26
N PRO A 77 2.58 -17.53 -4.56
CA PRO A 77 3.02 -17.58 -5.96
C PRO A 77 2.08 -18.50 -6.76
N HIS A 78 2.01 -18.30 -8.06
CA HIS A 78 1.32 -19.22 -8.96
C HIS A 78 2.16 -20.48 -9.12
N PHE A 79 1.66 -21.61 -8.65
CA PHE A 79 2.34 -22.89 -8.80
C PHE A 79 1.89 -23.63 -10.05
N ILE A 80 2.85 -24.09 -10.86
CA ILE A 80 2.67 -25.05 -11.94
C ILE A 80 3.42 -26.33 -11.55
N VAL A 81 2.71 -27.44 -11.47
CA VAL A 81 3.31 -28.73 -11.12
C VAL A 81 3.61 -29.52 -12.37
N ILE A 82 4.83 -30.04 -12.50
CA ILE A 82 5.25 -30.91 -13.59
C ILE A 82 5.58 -32.28 -13.05
N SER A 83 5.12 -33.36 -13.69
CA SER A 83 5.35 -34.72 -13.20
C SER A 83 5.47 -35.76 -14.31
N GLY A 84 6.36 -36.71 -14.13
CA GLY A 84 6.46 -37.92 -14.99
C GLY A 84 5.38 -38.95 -14.72
N TYR A 85 4.53 -38.79 -13.76
CA TYR A 85 3.59 -39.79 -13.29
C TYR A 85 2.14 -39.35 -13.43
N LYS A 86 1.30 -40.20 -14.05
CA LYS A 86 -0.16 -40.00 -14.16
C LYS A 86 -0.91 -40.44 -12.90
N TYR A 87 -0.40 -40.11 -11.71
CA TYR A 87 -1.12 -40.46 -10.48
C TYR A 87 -2.19 -39.41 -10.18
N PHE A 88 -3.42 -39.85 -10.24
CA PHE A 88 -4.61 -39.01 -9.91
C PHE A 88 -4.51 -38.38 -8.53
N GLU A 89 -3.93 -39.08 -7.57
CA GLU A 89 -3.76 -38.63 -6.19
C GLU A 89 -2.91 -37.37 -6.08
N TYR A 90 -1.85 -37.24 -6.87
CA TYR A 90 -1.00 -36.03 -6.86
C TYR A 90 -1.71 -34.82 -7.49
N ALA A 91 -2.44 -35.05 -8.58
CA ALA A 91 -3.24 -33.99 -9.18
C ALA A 91 -4.35 -33.52 -8.23
N GLN A 92 -5.01 -34.45 -7.50
CA GLN A 92 -6.02 -34.13 -6.53
C GLN A 92 -5.46 -33.33 -5.33
N GLN A 93 -4.28 -33.68 -4.86
CA GLN A 93 -3.59 -32.91 -3.79
C GLN A 93 -3.16 -31.53 -4.28
N ALA A 94 -2.59 -31.43 -5.46
CA ALA A 94 -2.20 -30.16 -6.06
C ALA A 94 -3.40 -29.18 -6.17
N ILE A 95 -4.55 -29.68 -6.62
CA ILE A 95 -5.79 -28.89 -6.70
C ILE A 95 -6.23 -28.38 -5.31
N LYS A 96 -6.11 -29.18 -4.24
CA LYS A 96 -6.44 -28.72 -2.87
C LYS A 96 -5.58 -27.58 -2.39
N TYR A 97 -4.32 -27.51 -2.83
CA TYR A 97 -3.41 -26.43 -2.51
C TYR A 97 -3.53 -25.22 -3.43
N GLY A 98 -4.43 -25.28 -4.43
CA GLY A 98 -4.72 -24.16 -5.32
C GLY A 98 -3.62 -23.89 -6.35
N VAL A 99 -2.98 -24.96 -6.87
CA VAL A 99 -2.06 -24.84 -8.01
C VAL A 99 -2.81 -24.40 -9.25
N GLU A 100 -2.15 -23.66 -10.13
CA GLU A 100 -2.74 -23.17 -11.37
C GLU A 100 -2.97 -24.31 -12.37
N ASP A 101 -1.98 -25.20 -12.51
CA ASP A 101 -2.10 -26.34 -13.41
C ASP A 101 -1.12 -27.47 -13.09
N TYR A 102 -1.36 -28.64 -13.71
CA TYR A 102 -0.59 -29.86 -13.56
C TYR A 102 -0.22 -30.41 -14.92
N LEU A 103 1.07 -30.38 -15.28
CA LEU A 103 1.58 -30.83 -16.55
C LEU A 103 2.27 -32.19 -16.46
N LEU A 104 2.14 -33.01 -17.50
CA LEU A 104 2.82 -34.29 -17.61
C LEU A 104 4.14 -34.18 -18.39
N LYS A 105 5.17 -34.85 -17.91
CA LYS A 105 6.41 -35.07 -18.72
C LYS A 105 6.13 -36.12 -19.82
N PRO A 106 6.57 -35.92 -21.07
CA PRO A 106 7.34 -34.77 -21.53
C PRO A 106 6.48 -33.49 -21.65
N VAL A 107 7.02 -32.37 -21.20
CA VAL A 107 6.31 -31.06 -21.19
C VAL A 107 6.06 -30.61 -22.63
N ASP A 108 4.82 -30.30 -22.94
CA ASP A 108 4.44 -29.68 -24.21
C ASP A 108 4.65 -28.17 -24.13
N GLU A 109 5.36 -27.63 -25.12
CA GLU A 109 5.69 -26.19 -25.19
C GLU A 109 4.44 -25.31 -25.27
N THR A 110 3.46 -25.74 -26.07
CA THR A 110 2.22 -24.99 -26.28
C THR A 110 1.41 -24.93 -24.99
N GLU A 111 1.23 -26.09 -24.35
CA GLU A 111 0.46 -26.21 -23.11
C GLU A 111 1.10 -25.39 -21.97
N LEU A 112 2.43 -25.46 -21.79
CA LEU A 112 3.15 -24.67 -20.80
C LEU A 112 2.97 -23.14 -21.02
N ASN A 113 3.15 -22.68 -22.26
CA ASN A 113 3.04 -21.26 -22.56
C ASN A 113 1.59 -20.74 -22.53
N GLU A 114 0.58 -21.58 -22.80
CA GLU A 114 -0.82 -21.21 -22.60
C GLU A 114 -1.14 -20.98 -21.13
N ILE A 115 -0.64 -21.83 -20.22
CA ILE A 115 -0.82 -21.65 -18.78
C ILE A 115 -0.14 -20.36 -18.30
N LEU A 116 1.13 -20.17 -18.68
CA LEU A 116 1.88 -18.97 -18.33
C LEU A 116 1.20 -17.69 -18.85
N ARG A 117 0.65 -17.74 -20.07
CA ARG A 117 -0.10 -16.60 -20.63
C ARG A 117 -1.34 -16.27 -19.83
N LYS A 118 -2.12 -17.27 -19.40
CA LYS A 118 -3.30 -17.08 -18.54
C LYS A 118 -2.91 -16.43 -17.21
N ILE A 119 -1.84 -16.89 -16.57
CA ILE A 119 -1.32 -16.31 -15.33
C ILE A 119 -0.95 -14.85 -15.56
N CYS A 120 -0.15 -14.56 -16.59
CA CYS A 120 0.29 -13.21 -16.91
C CYS A 120 -0.89 -12.25 -17.20
N GLU A 121 -1.89 -12.70 -17.95
CA GLU A 121 -3.08 -11.91 -18.24
C GLU A 121 -3.90 -11.61 -16.97
N THR A 122 -4.10 -12.61 -16.12
CA THR A 122 -4.81 -12.45 -14.85
C THR A 122 -4.13 -11.42 -13.96
N GLU A 123 -2.80 -11.50 -13.82
CA GLU A 123 -2.04 -10.57 -13.01
C GLU A 123 -2.00 -9.15 -13.62
N ARG A 124 -1.92 -9.02 -14.94
CA ARG A 124 -2.05 -7.72 -15.63
C ARG A 124 -3.41 -7.06 -15.38
N VAL A 125 -4.49 -7.83 -15.40
CA VAL A 125 -5.84 -7.31 -15.09
C VAL A 125 -5.89 -6.83 -13.64
N ARG A 126 -5.43 -7.66 -12.69
CA ARG A 126 -5.37 -7.30 -11.26
C ARG A 126 -4.54 -6.04 -10.99
N GLN A 127 -3.39 -5.92 -11.62
CA GLN A 127 -2.53 -4.72 -11.48
C GLN A 127 -3.20 -3.47 -12.06
N ARG A 128 -3.89 -3.58 -13.21
CA ARG A 128 -4.64 -2.46 -13.79
C ARG A 128 -5.80 -2.02 -12.91
N GLU A 129 -6.52 -2.97 -12.32
CA GLU A 129 -7.63 -2.66 -11.40
C GLU A 129 -7.13 -1.97 -10.14
N ARG A 130 -6.05 -2.47 -9.54
CA ARG A 130 -5.40 -1.80 -8.39
C ARG A 130 -4.95 -0.39 -8.75
N GLY A 131 -4.25 -0.22 -9.87
CA GLY A 131 -3.82 1.10 -10.32
C GLY A 131 -4.99 2.08 -10.56
N ARG A 132 -6.13 1.60 -11.08
CA ARG A 132 -7.35 2.42 -11.24
C ARG A 132 -7.96 2.82 -9.89
N LEU A 133 -7.98 1.91 -8.92
CA LEU A 133 -8.47 2.20 -7.57
C LEU A 133 -7.57 3.23 -6.89
N ASP A 134 -6.25 3.05 -6.94
CA ASP A 134 -5.28 3.98 -6.38
C ASP A 134 -5.38 5.39 -7.02
N GLU A 135 -5.55 5.44 -8.35
CA GLU A 135 -5.78 6.71 -9.05
C GLU A 135 -7.11 7.38 -8.69
N ALA A 136 -8.18 6.59 -8.53
CA ALA A 136 -9.49 7.11 -8.14
C ALA A 136 -9.45 7.63 -6.70
N GLU A 137 -8.83 6.90 -5.78
CA GLU A 137 -8.62 7.31 -4.40
C GLU A 137 -7.77 8.59 -4.32
N LYS A 138 -6.68 8.65 -5.09
CA LYS A 138 -5.86 9.85 -5.17
C LYS A 138 -6.65 11.07 -5.68
N LYS A 139 -7.44 10.91 -6.74
CA LYS A 139 -8.29 12.00 -7.27
C LYS A 139 -9.34 12.45 -6.26
N LEU A 140 -9.93 11.50 -5.53
CA LEU A 140 -10.89 11.81 -4.48
C LEU A 140 -10.22 12.63 -3.35
N ASN A 141 -9.05 12.20 -2.90
CA ASN A 141 -8.28 12.89 -1.87
C ASN A 141 -7.82 14.28 -2.34
N ASP A 142 -7.36 14.42 -3.59
CA ASP A 142 -6.99 15.72 -4.16
C ASP A 142 -8.21 16.67 -4.22
N SER A 143 -9.39 16.17 -4.60
CA SER A 143 -10.63 16.95 -4.63
C SER A 143 -11.07 17.36 -3.23
N LYS A 144 -11.04 16.43 -2.27
CA LYS A 144 -11.34 16.69 -0.85
C LYS A 144 -10.41 17.75 -0.27
N TYR A 145 -9.11 17.64 -0.58
CA TYR A 145 -8.12 18.63 -0.16
C TYR A 145 -8.44 20.06 -0.66
N VAL A 146 -8.85 20.19 -1.91
CA VAL A 146 -9.24 21.51 -2.48
C VAL A 146 -10.44 22.08 -1.74
N LEU A 147 -11.49 21.28 -1.51
CA LEU A 147 -12.69 21.69 -0.78
C LEU A 147 -12.37 22.08 0.68
N HIS A 148 -11.58 21.29 1.38
CA HIS A 148 -11.15 21.59 2.74
C HIS A 148 -10.38 22.90 2.83
N ARG A 149 -9.47 23.16 1.90
CA ARG A 149 -8.74 24.43 1.83
C ARG A 149 -9.66 25.62 1.55
N GLU A 150 -10.65 25.46 0.68
CA GLU A 150 -11.66 26.50 0.39
C GLU A 150 -12.51 26.77 1.63
N PHE A 151 -12.96 25.73 2.32
CA PHE A 151 -13.67 25.88 3.60
C PHE A 151 -12.85 26.66 4.61
N LEU A 152 -11.60 26.28 4.88
CA LEU A 152 -10.73 26.97 5.84
C LEU A 152 -10.40 28.43 5.44
N ASN A 153 -10.46 28.76 4.17
CA ASN A 153 -10.33 30.14 3.71
C ASN A 153 -11.64 30.95 3.90
N SER A 154 -12.80 30.31 3.75
CA SER A 154 -14.10 30.94 3.90
C SER A 154 -14.49 31.19 5.36
N ILE A 155 -14.13 30.26 6.26
CA ILE A 155 -14.53 30.30 7.67
C ILE A 155 -14.03 31.57 8.39
N VAL A 156 -12.96 32.20 7.94
CA VAL A 156 -12.41 33.43 8.50
C VAL A 156 -13.32 34.64 8.22
N SER A 157 -14.18 34.55 7.20
CA SER A 157 -15.10 35.63 6.76
C SER A 157 -16.58 35.30 6.97
N MET A 158 -16.90 34.12 7.52
CA MET A 158 -18.29 33.73 7.80
C MET A 158 -18.75 34.37 9.13
N GLU A 159 -19.80 35.14 9.09
CA GLU A 159 -20.46 35.69 10.29
C GLU A 159 -21.45 34.68 10.90
N ASP A 160 -22.12 33.86 10.05
CA ASP A 160 -23.02 32.79 10.46
C ASP A 160 -22.76 31.56 9.57
N ALA A 161 -22.38 30.42 10.15
CA ALA A 161 -22.12 29.19 9.43
C ALA A 161 -23.31 28.22 9.57
N ASP A 162 -24.00 27.96 8.46
CA ASP A 162 -24.93 26.84 8.37
C ASP A 162 -24.16 25.54 8.16
N LEU A 163 -24.23 24.65 9.16
CA LEU A 163 -23.51 23.36 9.14
C LEU A 163 -23.97 22.45 8.02
N GLU A 164 -25.26 22.45 7.68
CA GLU A 164 -25.78 21.61 6.58
C GLU A 164 -25.24 22.08 5.24
N GLU A 165 -25.23 23.41 5.04
CA GLU A 165 -24.67 24.00 3.83
C GLU A 165 -23.15 23.78 3.73
N ALA A 166 -22.41 23.96 4.83
CA ALA A 166 -20.98 23.69 4.89
C ALA A 166 -20.65 22.22 4.58
N ASN A 167 -21.36 21.28 5.20
CA ASN A 167 -21.21 19.86 4.95
C ASN A 167 -21.43 19.50 3.47
N LYS A 168 -22.49 20.04 2.88
CA LYS A 168 -22.84 19.80 1.47
C LYS A 168 -21.82 20.39 0.50
N ASN A 169 -21.40 21.63 0.74
CA ASN A 169 -20.54 22.37 -0.20
C ASN A 169 -19.08 21.92 -0.12
N TYR A 170 -18.61 21.51 1.06
CA TYR A 170 -17.20 21.19 1.30
C TYR A 170 -16.94 19.70 1.61
N GLY A 171 -17.98 18.86 1.56
CA GLY A 171 -17.85 17.42 1.81
C GLY A 171 -17.46 17.07 3.23
N LEU A 172 -18.00 17.83 4.22
CA LEU A 172 -17.73 17.67 5.64
C LEU A 172 -18.79 16.80 6.32
N SER A 173 -18.47 16.34 7.52
CA SER A 173 -19.38 15.56 8.39
C SER A 173 -19.58 16.23 9.75
N PHE A 174 -19.58 17.55 9.79
CA PHE A 174 -19.78 18.33 11.01
C PHE A 174 -21.20 18.13 11.56
N GLY A 175 -21.30 17.99 12.88
CA GLY A 175 -22.56 17.89 13.59
C GLY A 175 -22.63 18.88 14.76
N GLN A 176 -23.77 18.89 15.45
CA GLN A 176 -23.87 19.60 16.72
C GLN A 176 -22.86 19.04 17.72
N GLY A 177 -22.07 19.91 18.35
CA GLY A 177 -21.01 19.51 19.24
C GLY A 177 -20.05 20.66 19.51
N LEU A 178 -18.85 20.30 19.90
CA LEU A 178 -17.77 21.26 20.17
C LEU A 178 -16.93 21.48 18.92
N PHE A 179 -16.56 22.74 18.70
CA PHE A 179 -15.63 23.11 17.64
C PHE A 179 -14.36 23.70 18.25
N GLN A 180 -13.22 23.32 17.73
CA GLN A 180 -11.95 23.86 18.11
C GLN A 180 -11.04 23.98 16.90
N ALA A 181 -10.41 25.14 16.75
CA ALA A 181 -9.43 25.36 15.69
C ALA A 181 -8.03 25.46 16.27
N PHE A 182 -7.04 25.03 15.48
CA PHE A 182 -5.64 25.31 15.78
C PHE A 182 -4.83 25.51 14.50
N GLU A 183 -3.72 26.21 14.63
CA GLU A 183 -2.82 26.50 13.53
C GLU A 183 -1.39 26.11 13.94
N ILE A 184 -0.72 25.35 13.09
CA ILE A 184 0.70 25.07 13.20
C ILE A 184 1.42 25.91 12.18
N LYS A 185 2.19 26.89 12.62
CA LYS A 185 2.99 27.77 11.76
C LYS A 185 4.43 27.31 11.76
N VAL A 186 5.02 27.22 10.57
CA VAL A 186 6.43 26.90 10.39
C VAL A 186 7.12 28.15 9.89
N ASP A 187 7.98 28.71 10.71
CA ASP A 187 8.83 29.84 10.39
C ASP A 187 10.20 29.34 9.93
N ARG A 188 10.80 30.05 9.00
CA ARG A 188 12.13 29.73 8.46
C ARG A 188 13.05 30.95 8.50
N ASP A 189 14.32 30.73 8.68
CA ASP A 189 15.32 31.79 8.51
C ASP A 189 15.58 32.04 7.01
N ILE A 190 14.90 33.06 6.46
CA ILE A 190 14.96 33.43 5.04
C ILE A 190 16.36 33.86 4.60
N SER A 191 17.22 34.26 5.55
CA SER A 191 18.58 34.70 5.26
C SER A 191 19.50 33.56 4.79
N ARG A 192 19.13 32.31 5.11
CA ARG A 192 19.98 31.14 4.92
C ARG A 192 19.43 30.10 3.94
N GLU A 193 18.10 30.06 3.71
CA GLU A 193 17.52 29.05 2.84
C GLU A 193 16.33 29.56 2.01
N ARG A 194 16.36 29.32 0.68
CA ARG A 194 15.29 29.66 -0.27
C ARG A 194 14.49 28.45 -0.77
N ASN A 195 14.55 27.30 -0.09
CA ASN A 195 13.95 26.06 -0.61
C ASN A 195 12.44 25.98 -0.31
N GLU A 196 11.62 26.64 -1.13
CA GLU A 196 10.16 26.56 -1.03
C GLU A 196 9.59 25.13 -1.18
N LYS A 197 10.31 24.25 -1.90
CA LYS A 197 9.87 22.86 -2.07
C LYS A 197 9.98 22.10 -0.75
N GLN A 198 11.02 22.35 0.03
CA GLN A 198 11.22 21.70 1.33
C GLN A 198 10.15 22.13 2.32
N LEU A 199 9.85 23.44 2.42
CA LEU A 199 8.77 23.93 3.27
C LEU A 199 7.41 23.27 2.91
N LYS A 200 7.09 23.17 1.61
CA LYS A 200 5.86 22.50 1.16
C LYS A 200 5.81 21.04 1.57
N LEU A 201 6.94 20.32 1.53
CA LEU A 201 7.01 18.93 1.97
C LEU A 201 6.82 18.80 3.48
N ILE A 202 7.47 19.69 4.25
CA ILE A 202 7.30 19.77 5.71
C ILE A 202 5.83 19.97 6.05
N LEU A 203 5.21 21.01 5.51
CA LEU A 203 3.81 21.35 5.79
C LEU A 203 2.84 20.21 5.44
N LYS A 204 3.03 19.54 4.29
CA LYS A 204 2.24 18.36 3.93
C LYS A 204 2.43 17.18 4.91
N LYS A 205 3.63 17.02 5.44
CA LYS A 205 3.87 15.99 6.45
C LYS A 205 3.20 16.32 7.78
N LEU A 206 3.24 17.59 8.20
CA LEU A 206 2.54 18.05 9.40
C LEU A 206 1.03 17.89 9.28
N GLU A 207 0.45 18.29 8.14
CA GLU A 207 -0.97 18.08 7.83
C GLU A 207 -1.37 16.61 8.01
N LYS A 208 -0.60 15.68 7.43
CA LYS A 208 -0.85 14.24 7.56
C LYS A 208 -0.70 13.73 9.00
N LEU A 209 0.25 14.24 9.78
CA LEU A 209 0.40 13.89 11.19
C LEU A 209 -0.81 14.34 12.01
N VAL A 210 -1.35 15.52 11.71
CA VAL A 210 -2.58 16.05 12.32
C VAL A 210 -3.75 15.14 12.00
N GLU A 211 -3.99 14.84 10.73
CA GLU A 211 -5.11 13.98 10.32
C GLU A 211 -5.05 12.62 11.00
N GLN A 212 -3.88 11.99 11.03
CA GLN A 212 -3.67 10.68 11.66
C GLN A 212 -3.93 10.67 13.16
N GLU A 213 -3.64 11.76 13.87
CA GLU A 213 -3.83 11.83 15.31
C GLU A 213 -5.29 11.94 15.73
N PHE A 214 -6.11 12.56 14.89
CA PHE A 214 -7.55 12.76 15.17
C PHE A 214 -8.45 11.73 14.46
N GLU A 215 -7.90 10.87 13.64
CA GLU A 215 -8.65 9.81 12.95
C GLU A 215 -9.35 8.88 13.96
N GLY A 216 -10.68 8.79 13.86
CA GLY A 216 -11.50 7.98 14.77
C GLY A 216 -11.69 8.56 16.18
N LEU A 217 -11.04 9.69 16.53
CA LEU A 217 -11.18 10.36 17.82
C LEU A 217 -12.26 11.44 17.79
N VAL A 218 -12.39 12.13 16.68
CA VAL A 218 -13.33 13.24 16.49
C VAL A 218 -14.33 12.91 15.40
N ARG A 219 -15.46 13.62 15.35
CA ARG A 219 -16.48 13.42 14.33
C ARG A 219 -15.97 13.77 12.94
N ASP A 220 -15.28 14.89 12.81
CA ASP A 220 -14.59 15.27 11.58
C ASP A 220 -13.39 16.20 11.87
N THR A 221 -12.40 16.11 10.98
CA THR A 221 -11.17 16.92 11.01
C THR A 221 -10.94 17.53 9.64
N VAL A 222 -10.84 18.84 9.60
CA VAL A 222 -10.48 19.57 8.38
C VAL A 222 -9.12 20.21 8.58
N ALA A 223 -8.12 19.71 7.90
CA ALA A 223 -6.78 20.26 7.90
C ALA A 223 -6.35 20.67 6.49
N ALA A 224 -5.69 21.81 6.35
CA ALA A 224 -5.07 22.20 5.09
C ALA A 224 -3.92 23.18 5.28
N VAL A 225 -2.99 23.11 4.34
CA VAL A 225 -1.87 24.05 4.25
C VAL A 225 -2.33 25.38 3.67
N ARG A 226 -2.08 26.47 4.39
CA ARG A 226 -2.36 27.84 3.97
C ARG A 226 -1.18 28.49 3.27
N LYS A 227 -1.45 29.56 2.51
CA LYS A 227 -0.44 30.33 1.76
C LYS A 227 0.64 30.97 2.64
N ASN A 228 0.31 31.23 3.92
CA ASN A 228 1.22 31.83 4.89
C ASN A 228 2.25 30.85 5.49
N GLY A 229 2.31 29.62 5.02
CA GLY A 229 3.23 28.60 5.56
C GLY A 229 2.74 27.97 6.86
N ALA A 230 1.45 27.85 7.03
CA ALA A 230 0.84 27.24 8.20
C ALA A 230 -0.09 26.09 7.81
N VAL A 231 -0.29 25.14 8.72
CA VAL A 231 -1.35 24.13 8.67
C VAL A 231 -2.46 24.57 9.60
N MET A 232 -3.62 24.93 9.05
CA MET A 232 -4.81 25.26 9.81
C MET A 232 -5.71 24.05 9.92
N THR A 233 -6.26 23.81 11.10
CA THR A 233 -7.13 22.67 11.38
C THR A 233 -8.36 23.11 12.15
N VAL A 234 -9.51 22.53 11.80
CA VAL A 234 -10.77 22.65 12.54
C VAL A 234 -11.22 21.25 12.94
N LEU A 235 -11.53 21.07 14.19
CA LEU A 235 -12.02 19.82 14.78
C LEU A 235 -13.49 20.01 15.18
N ASN A 236 -14.31 18.98 14.91
CA ASN A 236 -15.66 18.87 15.45
C ASN A 236 -15.79 17.55 16.22
N TYR A 237 -16.17 17.62 17.50
CA TYR A 237 -16.22 16.50 18.42
C TYR A 237 -17.30 16.65 19.49
N ASP A 238 -17.64 15.56 20.17
CA ASP A 238 -18.62 15.57 21.23
C ASP A 238 -18.01 15.92 22.60
N ALA A 239 -18.79 16.45 23.52
CA ALA A 239 -18.29 16.91 24.82
C ALA A 239 -17.55 15.84 25.65
N PRO A 240 -17.92 14.55 25.65
CA PRO A 240 -17.16 13.50 26.33
C PRO A 240 -15.72 13.34 25.86
N GLU A 241 -15.45 13.65 24.59
CA GLU A 241 -14.13 13.44 23.93
C GLU A 241 -13.14 14.57 24.25
N LYS A 242 -13.60 15.67 24.88
CA LYS A 242 -12.80 16.86 25.13
C LYS A 242 -11.42 16.57 25.73
N ARG A 243 -11.35 15.74 26.77
CA ARG A 243 -10.08 15.43 27.46
C ARG A 243 -9.12 14.68 26.52
N GLU A 244 -9.66 13.81 25.70
CA GLU A 244 -8.88 13.00 24.78
C GLU A 244 -8.37 13.84 23.60
N VAL A 245 -9.20 14.80 23.14
CA VAL A 245 -8.81 15.81 22.14
C VAL A 245 -7.71 16.73 22.67
N GLU A 246 -7.81 17.20 23.92
CA GLU A 246 -6.75 18.00 24.57
C GLU A 246 -5.42 17.22 24.64
N ALA A 247 -5.47 15.95 25.01
CA ALA A 247 -4.28 15.07 25.01
C ALA A 247 -3.74 14.81 23.60
N ALA A 248 -4.62 14.72 22.60
CA ALA A 248 -4.23 14.57 21.19
C ALA A 248 -3.54 15.83 20.66
N LEU A 249 -4.00 17.03 21.03
CA LEU A 249 -3.33 18.28 20.69
C LEU A 249 -1.89 18.33 21.22
N ASP A 250 -1.67 17.88 22.45
CA ASP A 250 -0.32 17.78 23.04
C ASP A 250 0.56 16.77 22.27
N ARG A 251 -0.02 15.64 21.85
CA ARG A 251 0.69 14.66 21.05
C ARG A 251 1.03 15.17 19.65
N VAL A 252 0.10 15.90 19.01
CA VAL A 252 0.34 16.59 17.73
C VAL A 252 1.52 17.56 17.86
N PHE A 253 1.47 18.43 18.87
CA PHE A 253 2.55 19.40 19.10
C PHE A 253 3.90 18.70 19.22
N ARG A 254 3.99 17.66 20.04
CA ARG A 254 5.23 16.89 20.27
C ARG A 254 5.72 16.23 18.99
N LYS A 255 4.87 15.48 18.29
CA LYS A 255 5.24 14.79 17.04
C LYS A 255 5.68 15.76 15.95
N CYS A 256 5.01 16.89 15.85
CA CYS A 256 5.36 17.92 14.87
C CYS A 256 6.69 18.61 15.23
N SER A 257 6.92 18.90 16.52
CA SER A 257 8.19 19.47 17.00
C SER A 257 9.36 18.51 16.72
N GLU A 258 9.24 17.24 17.11
CA GLU A 258 10.25 16.21 16.85
C GLU A 258 10.56 16.07 15.36
N TYR A 259 9.54 16.19 14.50
CA TYR A 259 9.75 16.14 13.05
C TYR A 259 10.50 17.37 12.54
N ILE A 260 10.17 18.57 13.04
CA ILE A 260 10.82 19.84 12.65
C ILE A 260 12.26 19.94 13.15
N GLU A 261 12.57 19.43 14.34
CA GLU A 261 13.93 19.41 14.89
C GLU A 261 14.96 18.71 13.97
N GLY A 262 14.47 17.80 13.11
CA GLY A 262 15.30 17.18 12.07
C GLY A 262 15.72 18.12 10.93
N PHE A 263 15.24 19.35 10.89
CA PHE A 263 15.54 20.33 9.84
C PHE A 263 16.18 21.58 10.44
N GLU A 264 17.42 21.87 10.05
CA GLU A 264 18.07 23.11 10.42
C GLU A 264 17.30 24.32 9.85
N HIS A 265 17.24 25.42 10.61
CA HIS A 265 16.63 26.71 10.20
C HIS A 265 15.09 26.74 10.09
N TYR A 266 14.39 25.78 10.66
CA TYR A 266 12.94 25.81 10.78
C TYR A 266 12.53 25.80 12.25
N GLU A 267 11.57 26.66 12.59
CA GLU A 267 10.95 26.72 13.92
C GLU A 267 9.44 26.54 13.78
N MET A 268 8.81 26.01 14.81
CA MET A 268 7.38 25.75 14.81
C MET A 268 6.68 26.46 15.99
N THR A 269 5.54 27.03 15.70
CA THR A 269 4.63 27.58 16.70
C THR A 269 3.24 26.97 16.49
N MET A 270 2.58 26.59 17.58
CA MET A 270 1.18 26.13 17.54
C MET A 270 0.29 27.05 18.36
N GLY A 271 -0.75 27.56 17.75
CA GLY A 271 -1.81 28.32 18.40
C GLY A 271 -3.11 27.52 18.42
N VAL A 272 -3.80 27.46 19.56
CA VAL A 272 -5.08 26.73 19.72
C VAL A 272 -6.16 27.74 20.15
N SER A 273 -7.33 27.70 19.49
CA SER A 273 -8.47 28.52 19.83
C SER A 273 -9.16 28.07 21.13
N GLY A 274 -9.99 28.92 21.69
CA GLY A 274 -11.03 28.49 22.62
C GLY A 274 -12.02 27.52 21.95
N ILE A 275 -12.74 26.78 22.77
CA ILE A 275 -13.79 25.85 22.32
C ILE A 275 -15.04 26.67 22.07
N GLN A 276 -15.72 26.39 20.95
CA GLN A 276 -17.02 26.96 20.56
C GLN A 276 -18.08 25.85 20.53
N THR A 277 -19.36 26.20 20.67
CA THR A 277 -20.50 25.24 20.66
C THR A 277 -21.42 25.55 19.50
#